data_d83bd13166d05d5858d4647ae2d6eadd
#
_entry.id   d83bd13166d05d5858d4647ae2d6eadd
#
_cell.length_a   1.000
_cell.length_b   1.000
_cell.length_c   1.000
_cell.angle_alpha   90.00
_cell.angle_beta   90.00
_cell.angle_gamma   90.00
#
_symmetry.space_group_name_H-M   'P 1'
#
loop_
_entity.id
_entity.type
_entity.pdbx_description
1 polymer ?
#
loop_
_entity_poly.entity_id
_entity_poly.type
_entity_poly.pdbx_seq_one_letter_code
_entity_poly.pdbx_strand_id
1 'polypeptide(L)' 'MDTKQFALTKRIAKHGNQAIIIIPKLIENSLKPGTIVEVRIEIIDNYKN' A
#
# COMPACT_ATOMS: atom_id res chain seq x y z
N MET A 1 -13.32 20.35 1.75
CA MET A 1 -13.27 18.90 1.98
C MET A 1 -11.83 18.48 2.22
N ASP A 2 -11.63 17.75 3.29
CA ASP A 2 -10.28 17.36 3.67
C ASP A 2 -9.82 16.15 2.87
N THR A 3 -8.61 16.23 2.36
CA THR A 3 -7.98 15.13 1.67
C THR A 3 -6.85 14.60 2.53
N LYS A 4 -6.94 13.34 2.90
CA LYS A 4 -5.86 12.71 3.66
C LYS A 4 -4.92 12.01 2.71
N GLN A 5 -3.64 12.19 2.95
CA GLN A 5 -2.61 11.56 2.16
C GLN A 5 -1.66 10.79 3.06
N PHE A 6 -1.33 9.60 2.63
CA PHE A 6 -0.35 8.76 3.31
C PHE A 6 0.74 8.40 2.33
N ALA A 7 1.97 8.52 2.74
CA ALA A 7 3.11 8.07 1.97
C ALA A 7 3.77 6.95 2.74
N LEU A 8 3.90 5.80 2.10
CA LEU A 8 4.43 4.61 2.74
C LEU A 8 5.55 4.02 1.91
N THR A 9 6.54 3.48 2.60
CA THR A 9 7.55 2.63 1.98
C THR A 9 7.27 1.22 2.41
N LYS A 10 6.93 0.36 1.47
CA LYS A 10 6.54 -1.00 1.77
C LYS A 10 7.21 -1.96 0.81
N ARG A 11 7.47 -3.15 1.29
CA ARG A 11 7.91 -4.24 0.45
C ARG A 11 6.68 -4.96 -0.08
N ILE A 12 6.65 -5.20 -1.37
CA ILE A 12 5.56 -5.97 -1.95
C ILE A 12 5.61 -7.38 -1.37
N ALA A 13 4.49 -7.84 -0.88
CA ALA A 13 4.35 -9.17 -0.33
C ALA A 13 3.68 -10.08 -1.33
N LYS A 14 3.72 -11.37 -1.05
CA LYS A 14 3.10 -12.36 -1.92
C LYS A 14 1.99 -13.06 -1.17
N HIS A 15 0.86 -13.20 -1.85
CA HIS A 15 -0.27 -13.94 -1.29
C HIS A 15 -0.84 -14.82 -2.41
N GLY A 16 -0.57 -16.13 -2.31
CA GLY A 16 -0.89 -17.01 -3.41
C GLY A 16 -0.06 -16.64 -4.62
N ASN A 17 -0.72 -16.34 -5.73
CA ASN A 17 -0.06 -15.89 -6.95
C ASN A 17 -0.09 -14.38 -7.11
N GLN A 18 -0.54 -13.65 -6.08
CA GLN A 18 -0.70 -12.21 -6.18
C GLN A 18 0.40 -11.48 -5.43
N ALA A 19 0.80 -10.33 -6.00
CA ALA A 19 1.63 -9.37 -5.30
C ALA A 19 0.70 -8.42 -4.58
N ILE A 20 0.94 -8.19 -3.30
CA ILE A 20 0.06 -7.35 -2.49
C ILE A 20 0.86 -6.38 -1.65
N ILE A 21 0.18 -5.33 -1.21
CA ILE A 21 0.71 -4.39 -0.25
C ILE A 21 -0.15 -4.48 1.01
N ILE A 22 0.49 -4.75 2.14
CA ILE A 22 -0.23 -4.88 3.40
C ILE A 22 -0.30 -3.50 4.05
N ILE A 23 -1.52 -3.08 4.37
CA ILE A 23 -1.76 -1.79 5.01
C ILE A 23 -1.37 -1.88 6.48
N PRO A 24 -0.50 -0.99 6.98
CA PRO A 24 -0.14 -1.00 8.40
C PRO A 24 -1.35 -0.72 9.27
N LYS A 25 -1.36 -1.34 10.43
CA LYS A 25 -2.48 -1.18 11.35
C LYS A 25 -2.69 0.26 11.77
N LEU A 26 -1.61 1.02 11.82
CA LEU A 26 -1.67 2.40 12.26
C LEU A 26 -2.61 3.26 11.41
N ILE A 27 -2.72 2.95 10.12
CA ILE A 27 -3.56 3.73 9.22
C ILE A 27 -4.76 2.93 8.71
N GLU A 28 -5.00 1.78 9.31
CA GLU A 28 -6.05 0.88 8.86
C GLU A 28 -7.44 1.52 8.94
N ASN A 29 -7.64 2.37 9.95
CA ASN A 29 -8.94 3.01 10.13
C ASN A 29 -9.28 3.96 9.00
N SER A 30 -8.29 4.49 8.32
CA SER A 30 -8.51 5.39 7.20
C SER A 30 -8.59 4.67 5.87
N LEU A 31 -8.14 3.42 5.83
CA LEU A 31 -8.02 2.66 4.58
C LEU A 31 -8.76 1.33 4.72
N LYS A 32 -10.02 1.41 5.08
CA LYS A 32 -10.85 0.22 5.27
C LYS A 32 -11.26 -0.37 3.94
N PRO A 33 -11.65 -1.65 3.94
CA PRO A 33 -12.19 -2.25 2.73
C PRO A 33 -13.32 -1.42 2.16
N GLY A 34 -13.31 -1.23 0.86
CA GLY A 34 -14.29 -0.40 0.18
C GLY A 34 -13.86 1.03 -0.05
N THR A 35 -12.80 1.48 0.62
CA THR A 35 -12.28 2.82 0.41
C THR A 35 -11.62 2.90 -0.96
N ILE A 36 -11.95 3.95 -1.70
CA ILE A 36 -11.35 4.17 -3.02
C ILE A 36 -10.17 5.09 -2.85
N VAL A 37 -9.05 4.67 -3.37
CA VAL A 37 -7.80 5.43 -3.24
C VAL A 37 -7.12 5.55 -4.59
N GLU A 38 -6.29 6.57 -4.71
CA GLU A 38 -5.41 6.67 -5.86
C GLU A 38 -4.05 6.14 -5.43
N VAL A 39 -3.50 5.22 -6.21
CA VAL A 39 -2.24 4.57 -5.88
C VAL A 39 -1.17 5.01 -6.84
N ARG A 40 -0.06 5.51 -6.30
CA ARG A 40 1.12 5.86 -7.08
C ARG A 40 2.27 5.03 -6.55
N ILE A 41 3.03 4.43 -7.46
CA ILE A 41 4.08 3.48 -7.08
C ILE A 41 5.40 3.94 -7.65
N GLU A 42 6.37 4.08 -6.77
CA GLU A 42 7.73 4.36 -7.17
C GLU A 42 8.63 3.22 -6.69
N ILE A 43 9.35 2.61 -7.60
CA ILE A 43 10.24 1.50 -7.26
C ILE A 43 11.55 2.09 -6.76
N ILE A 44 11.88 1.83 -5.50
CA ILE A 44 13.08 2.39 -4.91
C ILE A 44 14.17 1.35 -4.70
N ASP A 45 13.83 0.07 -4.81
CA ASP A 45 14.81 -0.99 -4.66
C ASP A 45 14.27 -2.26 -5.30
N ASN A 46 14.96 -2.74 -6.31
CA ASN A 46 14.54 -3.95 -7.00
C ASN A 46 15.08 -5.18 -6.32
N TYR A 47 14.22 -6.17 -6.17
CA TYR A 47 14.66 -7.47 -5.72
C TYR A 47 15.43 -8.15 -6.84
N LYS A 48 16.59 -8.65 -6.51
CA LYS A 48 17.41 -9.37 -7.48
C LYS A 48 17.49 -10.84 -7.13
N ASN A 49 17.27 -11.64 -8.10
CA ASN A 49 17.41 -13.10 -7.95
C ASN A 49 18.83 -13.54 -8.22
#